data_2212c9b4fa3db48007e38e6992862828
#
_entry.id   2212c9b4fa3db48007e38e6992862828
#
_cell.length_a   1.000
_cell.length_b   1.000
_cell.length_c   1.000
_cell.angle_alpha   90.00
_cell.angle_beta   90.00
_cell.angle_gamma   90.00
#
_symmetry.space_group_name_H-M   'P 1'
#
loop_
_entity.id
_entity.type
_entity.pdbx_description
1 polymer ?
#
loop_
_entity_poly.entity_id
_entity_poly.type
_entity_poly.pdbx_seq_one_letter_code
_entity_poly.pdbx_strand_id
1 'polypeptide(L)'
;MAGMTRGKGLLEPLLADLRAHRANKLIPSTLRTGRILDIGCGTYPYFLAHTSFAEKFAIDQLPLPQKTAFELKIESFTLDLEIEPHLPFDNNYFEAVTLLAVVEHLDPALMAKLFQEVYRTLKPGGMVVLTTPAAWSDGLLKFMASINLVSAEEIHEHAYAYTLPLLGWYFGQAGFEMTKVKFGYFEFMLNMWATAQK
;
A
#
# COMPACT_ATOMS: atom_id res chain seq x y z
N MET A 1 -14.43 19.83 3.55
CA MET A 1 -13.21 19.13 3.14
C MET A 1 -13.53 17.64 3.20
N ALA A 2 -13.52 16.94 2.08
CA ALA A 2 -13.67 15.49 2.09
C ALA A 2 -12.49 14.91 2.88
N GLY A 3 -12.74 13.96 3.80
CA GLY A 3 -11.68 13.33 4.58
C GLY A 3 -10.65 12.72 3.63
N MET A 4 -9.38 13.05 3.80
CA MET A 4 -8.29 12.64 2.91
C MET A 4 -7.88 11.18 3.10
N THR A 5 -8.37 10.54 4.17
CA THR A 5 -8.14 9.13 4.52
C THR A 5 -9.35 8.64 5.31
N ARG A 6 -9.43 7.36 5.68
CA ARG A 6 -10.44 6.85 6.61
C ARG A 6 -10.31 7.48 8.00
N GLY A 7 -9.10 7.89 8.38
CA GLY A 7 -8.76 8.39 9.71
C GLY A 7 -9.17 9.83 10.00
N LYS A 8 -9.47 10.11 11.27
CA LYS A 8 -9.85 11.43 11.77
C LYS A 8 -8.75 12.11 12.58
N GLY A 9 -7.51 11.60 12.56
CA GLY A 9 -6.37 12.16 13.28
C GLY A 9 -5.88 13.49 12.68
N LEU A 10 -5.36 14.38 13.52
CA LEU A 10 -4.82 15.67 13.08
C LEU A 10 -3.65 15.55 12.09
N LEU A 11 -2.85 14.50 12.21
CA LEU A 11 -1.66 14.27 11.39
C LEU A 11 -1.93 13.40 10.15
N GLU A 12 -3.14 12.82 10.01
CA GLU A 12 -3.45 11.91 8.89
C GLU A 12 -3.15 12.49 7.51
N PRO A 13 -3.50 13.76 7.22
CA PRO A 13 -3.16 14.35 5.92
C PRO A 13 -1.65 14.42 5.68
N LEU A 14 -0.87 14.77 6.71
CA LEU A 14 0.58 14.83 6.63
C LEU A 14 1.18 13.43 6.44
N LEU A 15 0.70 12.43 7.18
CA LEU A 15 1.17 11.05 7.07
C LEU A 15 0.83 10.44 5.70
N ALA A 16 -0.35 10.72 5.16
CA ALA A 16 -0.72 10.32 3.81
C ALA A 16 0.20 10.95 2.76
N ASP A 17 0.53 12.24 2.90
CA ASP A 17 1.47 12.94 2.01
C ASP A 17 2.88 12.35 2.08
N LEU A 18 3.39 12.10 3.27
CA LEU A 18 4.72 11.51 3.48
C LEU A 18 4.80 10.10 2.88
N ARG A 19 3.76 9.26 3.06
CA ARG A 19 3.67 7.93 2.44
C ARG A 19 3.64 8.02 0.91
N ALA A 20 2.79 8.88 0.37
CA ALA A 20 2.68 9.09 -1.08
C ALA A 20 3.99 9.63 -1.68
N HIS A 21 4.62 10.60 -1.01
CA HIS A 21 5.91 11.12 -1.42
C HIS A 21 7.00 10.04 -1.40
N ARG A 22 7.03 9.22 -0.34
CA ARG A 22 7.98 8.09 -0.25
C ARG A 22 7.78 7.10 -1.38
N ALA A 23 6.54 6.66 -1.64
CA ALA A 23 6.23 5.74 -2.73
C ALA A 23 6.62 6.32 -4.09
N ASN A 24 6.28 7.59 -4.35
CA ASN A 24 6.67 8.28 -5.57
C ASN A 24 8.19 8.35 -5.77
N LYS A 25 8.96 8.53 -4.70
CA LYS A 25 10.42 8.57 -4.77
C LYS A 25 11.04 7.19 -5.04
N LEU A 26 10.38 6.12 -4.60
CA LEU A 26 10.86 4.75 -4.79
C LEU A 26 10.56 4.20 -6.19
N ILE A 27 9.50 4.68 -6.85
CA ILE A 27 9.09 4.20 -8.17
C ILE A 27 9.87 4.94 -9.28
N PRO A 28 10.65 4.23 -10.10
CA PRO A 28 11.37 4.81 -11.23
C PRO A 28 10.44 5.48 -12.26
N SER A 29 10.90 6.56 -12.88
CA SER A 29 10.15 7.25 -13.93
C SER A 29 9.85 6.35 -15.14
N THR A 30 10.72 5.39 -15.43
CA THR A 30 10.58 4.45 -16.56
C THR A 30 9.33 3.56 -16.46
N LEU A 31 8.82 3.30 -15.25
CA LEU A 31 7.61 2.50 -15.04
C LEU A 31 6.32 3.33 -15.22
N ARG A 32 6.41 4.66 -15.23
CA ARG A 32 5.23 5.55 -15.18
C ARG A 32 4.50 5.69 -16.52
N THR A 33 5.09 5.19 -17.59
CA THR A 33 4.45 5.13 -18.91
C THR A 33 3.47 3.96 -19.04
N GLY A 34 3.34 3.13 -18.02
CA GLY A 34 2.47 1.96 -17.96
C GLY A 34 1.37 2.08 -16.90
N ARG A 35 1.01 0.94 -16.35
CA ARG A 35 -0.11 0.74 -15.41
C ARG A 35 0.37 0.65 -13.97
N ILE A 36 -0.38 1.29 -13.07
CA ILE A 36 -0.19 1.12 -11.64
C ILE A 36 -1.46 0.60 -10.99
N LEU A 37 -1.30 -0.31 -10.04
CA LEU A 37 -2.36 -0.75 -9.13
C LEU A 37 -2.04 -0.25 -7.71
N ASP A 38 -3.00 0.41 -7.07
CA ASP A 38 -2.95 0.75 -5.64
C ASP A 38 -3.94 -0.13 -4.88
N ILE A 39 -3.42 -0.99 -4.02
CA ILE A 39 -4.19 -1.92 -3.20
C ILE A 39 -4.40 -1.27 -1.83
N GLY A 40 -5.67 -1.18 -1.38
CA GLY A 40 -6.05 -0.48 -0.17
C GLY A 40 -6.05 1.05 -0.34
N CYS A 41 -6.58 1.53 -1.45
CA CYS A 41 -6.56 2.96 -1.80
C CYS A 41 -7.41 3.85 -0.89
N GLY A 42 -8.26 3.25 -0.04
CA GLY A 42 -9.20 3.95 0.82
C GLY A 42 -10.36 4.60 0.04
N THR A 43 -11.17 5.37 0.76
CA THR A 43 -12.29 6.12 0.18
C THR A 43 -11.86 7.35 -0.64
N TYR A 44 -10.62 7.80 -0.47
CA TYR A 44 -9.97 8.79 -1.32
C TYR A 44 -8.55 8.30 -1.67
N PRO A 45 -8.27 8.03 -2.94
CA PRO A 45 -7.02 7.42 -3.40
C PRO A 45 -5.90 8.46 -3.45
N TYR A 46 -5.45 8.90 -2.28
CA TYR A 46 -4.52 10.03 -2.14
C TYR A 46 -3.24 9.83 -2.96
N PHE A 47 -2.64 8.66 -2.91
CA PHE A 47 -1.44 8.36 -3.67
C PHE A 47 -1.68 8.45 -5.19
N LEU A 48 -2.77 7.83 -5.69
CA LEU A 48 -3.10 7.88 -7.13
C LEU A 48 -3.46 9.28 -7.61
N ALA A 49 -3.99 10.14 -6.73
CA ALA A 49 -4.25 11.54 -7.05
C ALA A 49 -2.95 12.36 -7.21
N HIS A 50 -1.87 11.94 -6.53
CA HIS A 50 -0.59 12.66 -6.47
C HIS A 50 0.56 11.93 -7.20
N THR A 51 0.22 10.97 -8.05
CA THR A 51 1.20 10.27 -8.90
C THR A 51 0.82 10.35 -10.37
N SER A 52 1.80 10.19 -11.25
CA SER A 52 1.62 10.20 -12.69
C SER A 52 1.91 8.81 -13.26
N PHE A 53 0.89 8.19 -13.86
CA PHE A 53 0.96 6.95 -14.62
C PHE A 53 0.03 7.06 -15.82
N ALA A 54 0.27 6.28 -16.89
CA ALA A 54 -0.59 6.29 -18.06
C ALA A 54 -2.00 5.75 -17.73
N GLU A 55 -2.07 4.68 -16.96
CA GLU A 55 -3.31 4.05 -16.51
C GLU A 55 -3.23 3.78 -15.00
N LYS A 56 -4.31 4.08 -14.27
CA LYS A 56 -4.38 3.96 -12.81
C LYS A 56 -5.51 3.05 -12.40
N PHE A 57 -5.20 2.08 -11.57
CA PHE A 57 -6.13 1.09 -11.03
C PHE A 57 -6.11 1.12 -9.50
N ALA A 58 -7.25 0.88 -8.90
CA ALA A 58 -7.42 0.87 -7.45
C ALA A 58 -8.24 -0.33 -7.00
N ILE A 59 -7.87 -0.93 -5.88
CA ILE A 59 -8.66 -1.94 -5.16
C ILE A 59 -8.82 -1.51 -3.72
N ASP A 60 -10.03 -1.61 -3.20
CA ASP A 60 -10.34 -1.47 -1.77
C ASP A 60 -11.58 -2.31 -1.43
N GLN A 61 -11.75 -2.67 -0.14
CA GLN A 61 -12.97 -3.33 0.34
C GLN A 61 -14.20 -2.40 0.29
N LEU A 62 -13.99 -1.08 0.29
CA LEU A 62 -15.03 -0.08 0.12
C LEU A 62 -15.01 0.48 -1.30
N PRO A 63 -16.18 0.74 -1.90
CA PRO A 63 -16.24 1.29 -3.25
C PRO A 63 -15.69 2.72 -3.28
N LEU A 64 -14.84 2.99 -4.26
CA LEU A 64 -14.41 4.36 -4.56
C LEU A 64 -15.59 5.16 -5.13
N PRO A 65 -15.85 6.39 -4.64
CA PRO A 65 -16.93 7.22 -5.20
C PRO A 65 -16.74 7.43 -6.70
N GLN A 66 -17.77 7.18 -7.50
CA GLN A 66 -17.73 7.26 -8.97
C GLN A 66 -17.21 8.61 -9.48
N LYS A 67 -17.61 9.70 -8.83
CA LYS A 67 -17.13 11.05 -9.17
C LYS A 67 -15.60 11.15 -9.03
N THR A 68 -15.05 10.65 -7.91
CA THR A 68 -13.62 10.65 -7.64
C THR A 68 -12.87 9.79 -8.66
N ALA A 69 -13.37 8.59 -8.94
CA ALA A 69 -12.79 7.69 -9.92
C ALA A 69 -12.73 8.33 -11.31
N PHE A 70 -13.82 8.98 -11.73
CA PHE A 70 -13.91 9.68 -13.02
C PHE A 70 -12.95 10.87 -13.11
N GLU A 71 -12.96 11.76 -12.10
CA GLU A 71 -12.09 12.96 -12.09
C GLU A 71 -10.60 12.62 -12.08
N LEU A 72 -10.21 11.57 -11.37
CA LEU A 72 -8.82 11.11 -11.27
C LEU A 72 -8.42 10.11 -12.36
N LYS A 73 -9.36 9.71 -13.22
CA LYS A 73 -9.18 8.69 -14.27
C LYS A 73 -8.63 7.38 -13.69
N ILE A 74 -9.29 6.87 -12.64
CA ILE A 74 -8.94 5.64 -11.96
C ILE A 74 -10.00 4.58 -12.28
N GLU A 75 -9.56 3.40 -12.72
CA GLU A 75 -10.40 2.22 -12.78
C GLU A 75 -10.38 1.53 -11.40
N SER A 76 -11.54 1.43 -10.74
CA SER A 76 -11.61 0.94 -9.36
C SER A 76 -12.43 -0.34 -9.25
N PHE A 77 -11.96 -1.24 -8.40
CA PHE A 77 -12.57 -2.52 -8.09
C PHE A 77 -12.85 -2.59 -6.59
N THR A 78 -14.03 -3.11 -6.24
CA THR A 78 -14.35 -3.38 -4.82
C THR A 78 -14.07 -4.85 -4.56
N LEU A 79 -13.10 -5.12 -3.71
CA LEU A 79 -12.65 -6.47 -3.38
C LEU A 79 -12.17 -6.52 -1.93
N ASP A 80 -12.69 -7.48 -1.19
CA ASP A 80 -12.21 -7.80 0.15
C ASP A 80 -11.12 -8.86 0.07
N LEU A 81 -9.88 -8.44 0.29
CA LEU A 81 -8.70 -9.30 0.23
C LEU A 81 -8.62 -10.30 1.37
N GLU A 82 -9.36 -10.09 2.48
CA GLU A 82 -9.46 -11.07 3.56
C GLU A 82 -10.35 -12.26 3.18
N ILE A 83 -11.29 -12.06 2.26
CA ILE A 83 -12.17 -13.12 1.75
C ILE A 83 -11.56 -13.77 0.50
N GLU A 84 -11.10 -12.95 -0.43
CA GLU A 84 -10.56 -13.42 -1.72
C GLU A 84 -9.27 -12.66 -2.07
N PRO A 85 -8.09 -13.21 -1.76
CA PRO A 85 -6.81 -12.58 -2.07
C PRO A 85 -6.41 -12.68 -3.56
N HIS A 86 -7.30 -13.14 -4.44
CA HIS A 86 -7.07 -13.22 -5.88
C HIS A 86 -7.35 -11.88 -6.56
N LEU A 87 -6.35 -11.34 -7.27
CA LEU A 87 -6.50 -10.08 -8.00
C LEU A 87 -7.14 -10.33 -9.39
N PRO A 88 -8.21 -9.57 -9.78
CA PRO A 88 -8.96 -9.78 -11.01
C PRO A 88 -8.24 -9.22 -12.25
N PHE A 89 -6.94 -9.49 -12.37
CA PHE A 89 -6.10 -9.02 -13.46
C PHE A 89 -5.28 -10.18 -14.06
N ASP A 90 -4.90 -10.02 -15.31
CA ASP A 90 -4.05 -10.96 -16.03
C ASP A 90 -2.63 -11.01 -15.46
N ASN A 91 -1.91 -12.08 -15.81
CA ASN A 91 -0.48 -12.17 -15.54
C ASN A 91 0.27 -11.06 -16.27
N ASN A 92 1.29 -10.49 -15.62
CA ASN A 92 2.16 -9.47 -16.23
C ASN A 92 1.38 -8.24 -16.75
N TYR A 93 0.49 -7.71 -15.95
CA TYR A 93 -0.39 -6.61 -16.32
C TYR A 93 0.13 -5.24 -15.89
N PHE A 94 0.76 -5.14 -14.71
CA PHE A 94 1.18 -3.87 -14.10
C PHE A 94 2.69 -3.64 -14.16
N GLU A 95 3.09 -2.39 -14.35
CA GLU A 95 4.46 -1.93 -14.16
C GLU A 95 4.77 -1.64 -12.68
N ALA A 96 3.77 -1.23 -11.91
CA ALA A 96 3.92 -0.98 -10.49
C ALA A 96 2.67 -1.42 -9.71
N VAL A 97 2.89 -1.92 -8.49
CA VAL A 97 1.84 -2.19 -7.51
C VAL A 97 2.22 -1.52 -6.19
N THR A 98 1.26 -0.88 -5.53
CA THR A 98 1.47 -0.24 -4.23
C THR A 98 0.53 -0.82 -3.17
N LEU A 99 1.04 -0.96 -1.93
CA LEU A 99 0.30 -1.32 -0.71
C LEU A 99 0.76 -0.34 0.38
N LEU A 100 0.06 0.78 0.53
CA LEU A 100 0.50 1.86 1.43
C LEU A 100 -0.34 1.86 2.71
N ALA A 101 0.24 1.39 3.82
CA ALA A 101 -0.44 1.19 5.10
C ALA A 101 -1.65 0.23 4.96
N VAL A 102 -1.40 -0.98 4.47
CA VAL A 102 -2.41 -2.01 4.19
C VAL A 102 -2.09 -3.32 4.89
N VAL A 103 -0.82 -3.73 4.83
CA VAL A 103 -0.43 -5.08 5.26
C VAL A 103 -0.66 -5.32 6.75
N GLU A 104 -0.60 -4.28 7.57
CA GLU A 104 -0.87 -4.33 9.02
C GLU A 104 -2.30 -4.73 9.38
N HIS A 105 -3.22 -4.63 8.43
CA HIS A 105 -4.62 -5.02 8.59
C HIS A 105 -4.90 -6.44 8.12
N LEU A 106 -4.00 -7.04 7.34
CA LEU A 106 -4.23 -8.34 6.70
C LEU A 106 -3.70 -9.51 7.52
N ASP A 107 -4.46 -10.61 7.56
CA ASP A 107 -4.04 -11.85 8.19
C ASP A 107 -2.73 -12.37 7.56
N PRO A 108 -1.71 -12.71 8.36
CA PRO A 108 -0.47 -13.31 7.88
C PRO A 108 -0.65 -14.53 6.97
N ALA A 109 -1.70 -15.32 7.19
CA ALA A 109 -2.01 -16.48 6.35
C ALA A 109 -2.42 -16.09 4.93
N LEU A 110 -3.02 -14.91 4.75
CA LEU A 110 -3.42 -14.37 3.46
C LEU A 110 -2.30 -13.63 2.76
N MET A 111 -1.36 -13.07 3.51
CA MET A 111 -0.23 -12.29 2.99
C MET A 111 0.57 -13.06 1.94
N ALA A 112 0.86 -14.36 2.18
CA ALA A 112 1.61 -15.17 1.24
C ALA A 112 0.90 -15.28 -0.13
N LYS A 113 -0.42 -15.46 -0.11
CA LYS A 113 -1.25 -15.52 -1.33
C LYS A 113 -1.32 -14.17 -2.02
N LEU A 114 -1.54 -13.09 -1.28
CA LEU A 114 -1.57 -11.74 -1.83
C LEU A 114 -0.25 -11.38 -2.52
N PHE A 115 0.88 -11.68 -1.89
CA PHE A 115 2.20 -11.39 -2.47
C PHE A 115 2.46 -12.25 -3.73
N GLN A 116 1.97 -13.50 -3.79
CA GLN A 116 2.00 -14.31 -5.01
C GLN A 116 1.16 -13.68 -6.13
N GLU A 117 -0.03 -13.15 -5.82
CA GLU A 117 -0.88 -12.45 -6.78
C GLU A 117 -0.25 -11.13 -7.26
N VAL A 118 0.36 -10.37 -6.36
CA VAL A 118 1.16 -9.19 -6.71
C VAL A 118 2.30 -9.58 -7.67
N TYR A 119 3.03 -10.65 -7.35
CA TYR A 119 4.09 -11.14 -8.24
C TYR A 119 3.54 -11.60 -9.59
N ARG A 120 2.42 -12.33 -9.59
CA ARG A 120 1.78 -12.80 -10.83
C ARG A 120 1.38 -11.66 -11.74
N THR A 121 0.75 -10.63 -11.18
CA THR A 121 0.22 -9.48 -11.94
C THR A 121 1.28 -8.46 -12.36
N LEU A 122 2.43 -8.42 -11.69
CA LEU A 122 3.56 -7.58 -12.10
C LEU A 122 4.19 -8.11 -13.39
N LYS A 123 4.53 -7.19 -14.30
CA LYS A 123 5.35 -7.47 -15.49
C LYS A 123 6.79 -7.81 -15.10
N PRO A 124 7.53 -8.56 -15.93
CA PRO A 124 8.98 -8.63 -15.80
C PRO A 124 9.60 -7.23 -15.78
N GLY A 125 10.42 -6.94 -14.76
CA GLY A 125 10.97 -5.62 -14.50
C GLY A 125 10.03 -4.66 -13.74
N GLY A 126 8.77 -5.02 -13.55
CA GLY A 126 7.84 -4.27 -12.70
C GLY A 126 8.18 -4.39 -11.23
N MET A 127 7.63 -3.50 -10.40
CA MET A 127 7.97 -3.46 -8.98
C MET A 127 6.75 -3.30 -8.08
N VAL A 128 6.87 -3.84 -6.88
CA VAL A 128 5.96 -3.53 -5.77
C VAL A 128 6.62 -2.56 -4.79
N VAL A 129 5.82 -1.65 -4.24
CA VAL A 129 6.19 -0.75 -3.14
C VAL A 129 5.17 -0.91 -2.03
N LEU A 130 5.62 -1.17 -0.82
CA LEU A 130 4.75 -1.18 0.35
C LEU A 130 5.30 -0.27 1.45
N THR A 131 4.38 0.21 2.28
CA THR A 131 4.69 0.87 3.55
C THR A 131 3.85 0.27 4.66
N THR A 132 4.41 0.20 5.87
CA THR A 132 3.70 -0.28 7.07
C THR A 132 4.37 0.31 8.31
N PRO A 133 3.66 0.49 9.44
CA PRO A 133 4.27 0.88 10.69
C PRO A 133 5.38 -0.10 11.12
N ALA A 134 6.41 0.43 11.73
CA ALA A 134 7.45 -0.41 12.32
C ALA A 134 6.92 -1.11 13.57
N ALA A 135 7.21 -2.40 13.75
CA ALA A 135 6.70 -3.17 14.88
C ALA A 135 6.97 -2.52 16.25
N TRP A 136 8.11 -1.83 16.42
CA TRP A 136 8.45 -1.15 17.66
C TRP A 136 7.67 0.15 17.89
N SER A 137 7.05 0.75 16.87
CA SER A 137 6.31 2.01 16.95
C SER A 137 4.89 1.84 17.50
N ASP A 138 4.37 0.62 17.63
CA ASP A 138 2.99 0.33 18.05
C ASP A 138 2.59 1.04 19.35
N GLY A 139 3.44 0.97 20.37
CA GLY A 139 3.17 1.66 21.66
C GLY A 139 3.09 3.18 21.53
N LEU A 140 3.94 3.78 20.69
CA LEU A 140 3.92 5.22 20.42
C LEU A 140 2.68 5.61 19.60
N LEU A 141 2.33 4.82 18.58
CA LEU A 141 1.13 5.05 17.77
C LEU A 141 -0.14 4.98 18.63
N LYS A 142 -0.26 4.01 19.54
CA LYS A 142 -1.36 3.91 20.50
C LYS A 142 -1.42 5.13 21.44
N PHE A 143 -0.28 5.62 21.91
CA PHE A 143 -0.22 6.85 22.69
C PHE A 143 -0.67 8.05 21.86
N MET A 144 -0.18 8.21 20.64
CA MET A 144 -0.61 9.30 19.74
C MET A 144 -2.11 9.22 19.42
N ALA A 145 -2.66 8.03 19.27
CA ALA A 145 -4.10 7.80 19.08
C ALA A 145 -4.90 8.27 20.31
N SER A 146 -4.42 8.02 21.53
CA SER A 146 -5.09 8.42 22.77
C SER A 146 -5.24 9.94 22.92
N ILE A 147 -4.39 10.73 22.24
CA ILE A 147 -4.42 12.20 22.21
C ILE A 147 -4.92 12.76 20.86
N ASN A 148 -5.56 11.94 20.03
CA ASN A 148 -6.13 12.29 18.72
C ASN A 148 -5.14 12.87 17.69
N LEU A 149 -3.86 12.59 17.80
CA LEU A 149 -2.87 12.96 16.78
C LEU A 149 -2.95 12.06 15.55
N VAL A 150 -3.21 10.77 15.75
CA VAL A 150 -3.49 9.80 14.70
C VAL A 150 -4.86 9.17 14.91
N SER A 151 -5.40 8.49 13.90
CA SER A 151 -6.71 7.85 13.99
C SER A 151 -6.69 6.68 14.97
N ALA A 152 -7.47 6.76 16.04
CA ALA A 152 -7.64 5.66 16.97
C ALA A 152 -8.33 4.45 16.31
N GLU A 153 -9.26 4.69 15.38
CA GLU A 153 -9.94 3.63 14.61
C GLU A 153 -8.92 2.83 13.80
N GLU A 154 -8.07 3.51 13.01
CA GLU A 154 -7.04 2.85 12.19
C GLU A 154 -6.02 2.09 13.07
N ILE A 155 -5.56 2.69 14.17
CA ILE A 155 -4.59 2.03 15.07
C ILE A 155 -5.18 0.79 15.77
N HIS A 156 -6.49 0.79 16.09
CA HIS A 156 -7.14 -0.39 16.66
C HIS A 156 -7.35 -1.52 15.63
N GLU A 157 -7.43 -1.19 14.36
CA GLU A 157 -7.50 -2.14 13.25
C GLU A 157 -6.13 -2.75 12.90
N HIS A 158 -5.01 -2.23 13.46
CA HIS A 158 -3.70 -2.85 13.30
C HIS A 158 -3.66 -4.18 14.04
N ALA A 159 -4.03 -5.25 13.35
CA ALA A 159 -4.05 -6.59 13.92
C ALA A 159 -2.65 -7.21 14.01
N TYR A 160 -1.73 -6.78 13.13
CA TYR A 160 -0.43 -7.42 12.98
C TYR A 160 0.72 -6.41 12.86
N ALA A 161 1.84 -6.74 13.49
CA ALA A 161 3.08 -5.97 13.42
C ALA A 161 4.11 -6.72 12.57
N TYR A 162 4.54 -6.11 11.49
CA TYR A 162 5.53 -6.69 10.59
C TYR A 162 6.95 -6.21 10.89
N THR A 163 7.92 -7.06 10.57
CA THR A 163 9.35 -6.74 10.61
C THR A 163 9.96 -6.86 9.21
N LEU A 164 11.06 -6.18 8.95
CA LEU A 164 11.72 -6.25 7.65
C LEU A 164 12.12 -7.69 7.24
N PRO A 165 12.66 -8.56 8.14
CA PRO A 165 12.91 -9.95 7.80
C PRO A 165 11.67 -10.74 7.41
N LEU A 166 10.53 -10.50 8.10
CA LEU A 166 9.27 -11.17 7.80
C LEU A 166 8.73 -10.74 6.42
N LEU A 167 8.78 -9.44 6.10
CA LEU A 167 8.42 -8.94 4.77
C LEU A 167 9.32 -9.56 3.69
N GLY A 168 10.62 -9.66 3.96
CA GLY A 168 11.56 -10.34 3.06
C GLY A 168 11.20 -11.80 2.82
N TRP A 169 10.79 -12.50 3.85
CA TRP A 169 10.33 -13.87 3.73
C TRP A 169 9.11 -14.00 2.81
N TYR A 170 8.08 -13.11 2.97
CA TYR A 170 6.92 -13.09 2.08
C TYR A 170 7.29 -12.80 0.64
N PHE A 171 8.18 -11.84 0.38
CA PHE A 171 8.69 -11.58 -0.98
C PHE A 171 9.37 -12.81 -1.59
N GLY A 172 10.23 -13.49 -0.81
CA GLY A 172 10.88 -14.71 -1.26
C GLY A 172 9.89 -15.84 -1.57
N GLN A 173 8.86 -16.04 -0.72
CA GLN A 173 7.80 -17.04 -0.94
C GLN A 173 6.95 -16.73 -2.19
N ALA A 174 6.79 -15.46 -2.54
CA ALA A 174 6.08 -15.04 -3.74
C ALA A 174 6.87 -15.22 -5.04
N GLY A 175 8.19 -15.42 -4.96
CA GLY A 175 9.07 -15.61 -6.11
C GLY A 175 9.97 -14.43 -6.45
N PHE A 176 9.99 -13.36 -5.61
CA PHE A 176 10.93 -12.26 -5.81
C PHE A 176 12.36 -12.68 -5.45
N GLU A 177 13.33 -12.26 -6.28
CA GLU A 177 14.74 -12.45 -5.97
C GLU A 177 15.17 -11.52 -4.83
N MET A 178 15.74 -12.06 -3.74
CA MET A 178 16.13 -11.27 -2.57
C MET A 178 17.16 -10.19 -2.88
N THR A 179 17.96 -10.35 -3.92
CA THR A 179 18.91 -9.34 -4.42
C THR A 179 18.23 -8.11 -5.00
N LYS A 180 16.96 -8.23 -5.38
CA LYS A 180 16.11 -7.14 -5.91
C LYS A 180 15.14 -6.57 -4.88
N VAL A 181 15.21 -7.05 -3.63
CA VAL A 181 14.40 -6.54 -2.52
C VAL A 181 15.18 -5.47 -1.77
N LYS A 182 14.54 -4.34 -1.50
CA LYS A 182 15.12 -3.23 -0.73
C LYS A 182 14.19 -2.83 0.39
N PHE A 183 14.78 -2.42 1.49
CA PHE A 183 14.07 -2.03 2.70
C PHE A 183 14.61 -0.72 3.26
N GLY A 184 13.80 -0.03 4.04
CA GLY A 184 14.24 1.11 4.81
C GLY A 184 13.16 1.64 5.73
N TYR A 185 13.53 2.68 6.45
CA TYR A 185 12.66 3.40 7.37
C TYR A 185 12.42 4.82 6.88
N PHE A 186 11.35 5.42 7.34
CA PHE A 186 11.03 6.84 7.12
C PHE A 186 10.18 7.35 8.29
N GLU A 187 9.80 8.63 8.29
CA GLU A 187 9.01 9.24 9.38
C GLU A 187 9.64 9.00 10.77
N PHE A 188 10.88 9.42 10.94
CA PHE A 188 11.63 9.19 12.19
C PHE A 188 11.72 7.72 12.58
N MET A 189 11.78 6.82 11.61
CA MET A 189 11.82 5.37 11.75
C MET A 189 10.51 4.74 12.24
N LEU A 190 9.43 5.50 12.39
CA LEU A 190 8.12 4.99 12.81
C LEU A 190 7.46 4.10 11.75
N ASN A 191 7.78 4.36 10.48
CA ASN A 191 7.29 3.59 9.34
C ASN A 191 8.42 2.94 8.57
N MET A 192 8.12 1.77 8.01
CA MET A 192 8.99 1.02 7.12
C MET A 192 8.47 1.11 5.69
N TRP A 193 9.37 0.99 4.76
CA TRP A 193 9.05 0.74 3.36
C TRP A 193 9.82 -0.49 2.86
N ALA A 194 9.22 -1.20 1.94
CA ALA A 194 9.89 -2.26 1.19
C ALA A 194 9.56 -2.15 -0.29
N THR A 195 10.50 -2.54 -1.13
CA THR A 195 10.30 -2.68 -2.58
C THR A 195 10.86 -4.01 -3.05
N ALA A 196 10.22 -4.62 -4.02
CA ALA A 196 10.73 -5.79 -4.71
C ALA A 196 10.48 -5.66 -6.21
N GLN A 197 11.45 -6.06 -7.03
CA GLN A 197 11.34 -6.04 -8.48
C GLN A 197 11.23 -7.48 -9.01
N LYS A 198 10.28 -7.69 -9.93
CA LYS A 198 10.10 -8.97 -10.64
C LYS A 198 11.15 -9.19 -11.74
#